data_ff5e7bbefaf32b2a02404ecbd76e9548
#
_entry.id   ff5e7bbefaf32b2a02404ecbd76e9548
#
_cell.length_a   1.000
_cell.length_b   1.000
_cell.length_c   1.000
_cell.angle_alpha   90.00
_cell.angle_beta   90.00
_cell.angle_gamma   90.00
#
_symmetry.space_group_name_H-M   'P 1'
#
loop_
_entity.id
_entity.type
_entity.pdbx_description
1 polymer ?
#
loop_
_entity_poly.entity_id
_entity_poly.type
_entity_poly.pdbx_seq_one_letter_code
_entity_poly.pdbx_strand_id
1 'polypeptide(L)'
;MPDPQLLQKLETARALGAVALKVSLGHYHAGCDVAALAKLLPAHGPLLLVENDQSAQGGRIEPLQQFFQRADDLELSLGMTFDIGNWQWQGEPARHAARQLGRWVRYVHCKAVQRLADGRLVAVPPQAADLQEWAALMAEFTPGVVRAIEYPLVSDDLLALTRAQVHDLSVLGMVEEVSHS
;
A
#
# COMPACT_ATOMS: atom_id res chain seq x y z
N MET A 1 -19.63 -6.81 9.53
CA MET A 1 -19.18 -6.07 10.73
C MET A 1 -17.68 -5.91 10.67
N PRO A 2 -17.10 -4.76 11.10
CA PRO A 2 -15.66 -4.63 11.24
C PRO A 2 -15.10 -5.71 12.18
N ASP A 3 -13.79 -6.02 12.03
CA ASP A 3 -13.08 -6.92 12.94
C ASP A 3 -13.32 -6.48 14.39
N PRO A 4 -13.83 -7.36 15.29
CA PRO A 4 -14.05 -7.00 16.69
C PRO A 4 -12.78 -6.53 17.42
N GLN A 5 -11.60 -6.92 16.92
CA GLN A 5 -10.31 -6.51 17.44
C GLN A 5 -9.81 -5.17 16.89
N LEU A 6 -10.49 -4.58 15.91
CA LEU A 6 -10.03 -3.34 15.27
C LEU A 6 -9.92 -2.19 16.27
N LEU A 7 -10.89 -2.04 17.17
CA LEU A 7 -10.85 -1.01 18.21
C LEU A 7 -9.61 -1.17 19.10
N GLN A 8 -9.35 -2.39 19.58
CA GLN A 8 -8.17 -2.66 20.41
C GLN A 8 -6.86 -2.38 19.67
N LYS A 9 -6.79 -2.73 18.38
CA LYS A 9 -5.61 -2.44 17.53
C LYS A 9 -5.39 -0.93 17.36
N LEU A 10 -6.46 -0.16 17.16
CA LEU A 10 -6.41 1.31 17.07
C LEU A 10 -5.96 1.96 18.40
N GLU A 11 -6.49 1.49 19.53
CA GLU A 11 -6.08 1.94 20.86
C GLU A 11 -4.61 1.64 21.13
N THR A 12 -4.15 0.44 20.79
CA THR A 12 -2.74 0.04 20.91
C THR A 12 -1.85 0.91 20.02
N ALA A 13 -2.22 1.11 18.76
CA ALA A 13 -1.47 1.95 17.82
C ALA A 13 -1.37 3.39 18.35
N ARG A 14 -2.46 3.93 18.91
CA ARG A 14 -2.48 5.25 19.55
C ARG A 14 -1.56 5.32 20.76
N ALA A 15 -1.60 4.32 21.64
CA ALA A 15 -0.74 4.26 22.82
C ALA A 15 0.75 4.19 22.48
N LEU A 16 1.10 3.57 21.34
CA LEU A 16 2.45 3.50 20.79
C LEU A 16 2.86 4.78 20.03
N GLY A 17 1.98 5.75 19.87
CA GLY A 17 2.25 6.96 19.08
C GLY A 17 2.35 6.70 17.58
N ALA A 18 1.74 5.60 17.08
CA ALA A 18 1.75 5.29 15.66
C ALA A 18 0.94 6.32 14.88
N VAL A 19 1.46 6.75 13.73
CA VAL A 19 0.77 7.69 12.83
C VAL A 19 -0.25 7.01 11.95
N ALA A 20 -0.12 5.70 11.73
CA ALA A 20 -1.05 4.89 10.94
C ALA A 20 -1.14 3.46 11.48
N LEU A 21 -2.27 2.81 11.22
CA LEU A 21 -2.50 1.38 11.43
C LEU A 21 -2.88 0.74 10.10
N LYS A 22 -2.08 -0.21 9.63
CA LYS A 22 -2.36 -0.98 8.42
C LYS A 22 -3.14 -2.24 8.74
N VAL A 23 -4.18 -2.50 7.96
CA VAL A 23 -5.00 -3.73 8.02
C VAL A 23 -5.29 -4.24 6.60
N SER A 24 -5.64 -5.51 6.46
CA SER A 24 -6.18 -6.05 5.21
C SER A 24 -7.67 -5.73 5.05
N LEU A 25 -8.17 -5.76 3.81
CA LEU A 25 -9.60 -5.60 3.52
C LEU A 25 -10.46 -6.71 4.16
N GLY A 26 -9.89 -7.90 4.37
CA GLY A 26 -10.58 -9.04 4.93
C GLY A 26 -11.66 -9.59 3.99
N HIS A 27 -12.80 -10.00 4.55
CA HIS A 27 -13.92 -10.58 3.81
C HIS A 27 -14.98 -9.53 3.42
N TYR A 28 -14.54 -8.36 2.99
CA TYR A 28 -15.45 -7.29 2.55
C TYR A 28 -16.32 -7.74 1.36
N HIS A 29 -17.58 -7.36 1.39
CA HIS A 29 -18.53 -7.46 0.29
C HIS A 29 -19.54 -6.29 0.38
N ALA A 30 -20.31 -6.03 -0.69
CA ALA A 30 -21.20 -4.87 -0.77
C ALA A 30 -22.26 -4.79 0.36
N GLY A 31 -22.60 -5.90 1.01
CA GLY A 31 -23.52 -5.95 2.15
C GLY A 31 -22.86 -5.65 3.51
N CYS A 32 -21.55 -5.38 3.57
CA CYS A 32 -20.88 -5.02 4.83
C CYS A 32 -21.30 -3.63 5.30
N ASP A 33 -21.46 -3.50 6.62
CA ASP A 33 -21.77 -2.22 7.27
C ASP A 33 -20.47 -1.40 7.43
N VAL A 34 -20.11 -0.68 6.38
CA VAL A 34 -18.94 0.23 6.39
C VAL A 34 -19.19 1.42 7.31
N ALA A 35 -20.44 1.85 7.51
CA ALA A 35 -20.76 2.96 8.40
C ALA A 35 -20.40 2.65 9.87
N ALA A 36 -20.35 1.37 10.25
CA ALA A 36 -19.89 0.98 11.58
C ALA A 36 -18.44 1.40 11.86
N LEU A 37 -17.59 1.59 10.83
CA LEU A 37 -16.22 2.10 11.01
C LEU A 37 -16.21 3.52 11.57
N ALA A 38 -17.19 4.36 11.25
CA ALA A 38 -17.29 5.73 11.78
C ALA A 38 -17.27 5.77 13.31
N LYS A 39 -17.78 4.73 13.96
CA LYS A 39 -17.83 4.61 15.43
C LYS A 39 -16.50 4.16 16.03
N LEU A 40 -15.63 3.58 15.22
CA LEU A 40 -14.35 3.02 15.65
C LEU A 40 -13.18 3.96 15.33
N LEU A 41 -13.30 4.74 14.23
CA LEU A 41 -12.24 5.64 13.80
C LEU A 41 -12.19 6.87 14.71
N PRO A 42 -11.08 7.13 15.41
CA PRO A 42 -10.95 8.29 16.27
C PRO A 42 -10.83 9.57 15.45
N ALA A 43 -11.41 10.66 15.95
CA ALA A 43 -11.24 12.00 15.35
C ALA A 43 -9.74 12.44 15.33
N HIS A 44 -8.96 11.96 16.30
CA HIS A 44 -7.54 12.18 16.42
C HIS A 44 -6.85 10.86 16.78
N GLY A 45 -5.96 10.39 15.93
CA GLY A 45 -5.28 9.11 16.16
C GLY A 45 -4.61 8.59 14.90
N PRO A 46 -4.18 7.33 14.91
CA PRO A 46 -3.56 6.72 13.73
C PRO A 46 -4.55 6.66 12.55
N LEU A 47 -4.06 7.03 11.38
CA LEU A 47 -4.81 6.85 10.13
C LEU A 47 -5.00 5.35 9.87
N LEU A 48 -6.24 4.92 9.62
CA LEU A 48 -6.48 3.55 9.18
C LEU A 48 -6.11 3.41 7.71
N LEU A 49 -5.20 2.50 7.41
CA LEU A 49 -4.78 2.16 6.06
C LEU A 49 -5.24 0.74 5.71
N VAL A 50 -5.92 0.58 4.58
CA VAL A 50 -6.31 -0.72 4.06
C VAL A 50 -5.36 -1.11 2.93
N GLU A 51 -4.74 -2.29 3.05
CA GLU A 51 -3.77 -2.80 2.09
C GLU A 51 -4.40 -3.80 1.14
N ASN A 52 -3.97 -3.77 -0.14
CA ASN A 52 -4.19 -4.87 -1.05
C ASN A 52 -3.27 -6.03 -0.66
N ASP A 53 -3.87 -7.14 -0.28
CA ASP A 53 -3.15 -8.34 0.15
C ASP A 53 -3.11 -9.42 -0.94
N GLN A 54 -2.61 -10.60 -0.60
CA GLN A 54 -2.48 -11.72 -1.53
C GLN A 54 -3.76 -12.58 -1.64
N SER A 55 -4.80 -12.25 -0.88
CA SER A 55 -6.04 -13.00 -0.87
C SER A 55 -6.88 -12.75 -2.12
N ALA A 56 -7.79 -13.69 -2.41
CA ALA A 56 -8.73 -13.56 -3.54
C ALA A 56 -9.68 -12.36 -3.39
N GLN A 57 -9.86 -11.82 -2.21
CA GLN A 57 -10.72 -10.67 -1.93
C GLN A 57 -9.92 -9.37 -1.84
N GLY A 58 -8.93 -9.31 -0.97
CA GLY A 58 -8.14 -8.10 -0.73
C GLY A 58 -7.09 -7.82 -1.80
N GLY A 59 -6.78 -8.78 -2.67
CA GLY A 59 -5.84 -8.62 -3.80
C GLY A 59 -6.50 -8.21 -5.12
N ARG A 60 -7.80 -7.85 -5.13
CA ARG A 60 -8.52 -7.44 -6.33
C ARG A 60 -8.89 -5.96 -6.30
N ILE A 61 -8.85 -5.35 -7.48
CA ILE A 61 -9.13 -3.91 -7.65
C ILE A 61 -10.58 -3.61 -7.28
N GLU A 62 -11.54 -4.39 -7.79
CA GLU A 62 -12.96 -4.10 -7.65
C GLU A 62 -13.45 -4.05 -6.19
N PRO A 63 -13.19 -5.03 -5.32
CA PRO A 63 -13.60 -4.95 -3.91
C PRO A 63 -12.99 -3.76 -3.16
N LEU A 64 -11.71 -3.46 -3.43
CA LEU A 64 -11.03 -2.31 -2.83
C LEU A 64 -11.66 -1.00 -3.30
N GLN A 65 -11.94 -0.86 -4.59
CA GLN A 65 -12.57 0.32 -5.16
C GLN A 65 -13.97 0.54 -4.57
N GLN A 66 -14.79 -0.51 -4.48
CA GLN A 66 -16.12 -0.45 -3.87
C GLN A 66 -16.04 -0.05 -2.39
N PHE A 67 -15.09 -0.60 -1.65
CA PHE A 67 -14.87 -0.25 -0.25
C PHE A 67 -14.49 1.23 -0.08
N PHE A 68 -13.48 1.72 -0.81
CA PHE A 68 -13.03 3.10 -0.70
C PHE A 68 -14.08 4.10 -1.19
N GLN A 69 -14.81 3.77 -2.26
CA GLN A 69 -15.93 4.59 -2.72
C GLN A 69 -16.99 4.73 -1.63
N ARG A 70 -17.33 3.61 -0.98
CA ARG A 70 -18.30 3.61 0.10
C ARG A 70 -17.80 4.38 1.33
N ALA A 71 -16.51 4.32 1.60
CA ALA A 71 -15.90 5.11 2.67
C ALA A 71 -15.95 6.62 2.37
N ASP A 72 -15.70 7.03 1.12
CA ASP A 72 -15.84 8.43 0.67
C ASP A 72 -17.29 8.91 0.82
N ASP A 73 -18.28 8.12 0.37
CA ASP A 73 -19.71 8.45 0.51
C ASP A 73 -20.14 8.68 1.98
N LEU A 74 -19.41 8.08 2.90
CA LEU A 74 -19.62 8.16 4.35
C LEU A 74 -18.68 9.17 5.04
N GLU A 75 -17.88 9.90 4.27
CA GLU A 75 -16.88 10.87 4.74
C GLU A 75 -15.88 10.28 5.76
N LEU A 76 -15.53 8.99 5.61
CA LEU A 76 -14.60 8.31 6.50
C LEU A 76 -13.16 8.69 6.14
N SER A 77 -12.41 9.21 7.11
CA SER A 77 -10.99 9.51 6.96
C SER A 77 -10.16 8.23 7.09
N LEU A 78 -9.85 7.61 5.96
CA LEU A 78 -8.97 6.45 5.85
C LEU A 78 -8.18 6.49 4.53
N GLY A 79 -7.21 5.61 4.39
CA GLY A 79 -6.38 5.57 3.19
C GLY A 79 -6.00 4.15 2.78
N MET A 80 -5.22 4.06 1.73
CA MET A 80 -4.72 2.80 1.20
C MET A 80 -3.22 2.68 1.41
N THR A 81 -2.77 1.49 1.82
CA THR A 81 -1.42 1.01 1.56
C THR A 81 -1.44 0.27 0.23
N PHE A 82 -0.74 0.81 -0.76
CA PHE A 82 -0.62 0.18 -2.06
C PHE A 82 0.64 -0.70 -2.09
N ASP A 83 0.46 -1.99 -2.00
CA ASP A 83 1.56 -2.94 -2.18
C ASP A 83 1.70 -3.28 -3.66
N ILE A 84 2.82 -2.88 -4.26
CA ILE A 84 3.04 -3.04 -5.70
C ILE A 84 3.06 -4.52 -6.11
N GLY A 85 3.72 -5.36 -5.30
CA GLY A 85 3.92 -6.77 -5.62
C GLY A 85 2.68 -7.62 -5.44
N ASN A 86 1.82 -7.31 -4.47
CA ASN A 86 0.69 -8.15 -4.10
C ASN A 86 -0.33 -8.36 -5.23
N TRP A 87 -0.44 -7.44 -6.17
CA TRP A 87 -1.32 -7.57 -7.33
C TRP A 87 -1.05 -8.82 -8.17
N GLN A 88 0.20 -9.31 -8.17
CA GLN A 88 0.59 -10.48 -8.97
C GLN A 88 -0.06 -11.78 -8.51
N TRP A 89 -0.43 -11.90 -7.22
CA TRP A 89 -1.09 -13.10 -6.70
C TRP A 89 -2.46 -13.32 -7.31
N GLN A 90 -3.17 -12.24 -7.66
CA GLN A 90 -4.49 -12.30 -8.29
C GLN A 90 -4.45 -11.99 -9.78
N GLY A 91 -3.25 -11.75 -10.35
CA GLY A 91 -3.10 -11.41 -11.76
C GLY A 91 -3.65 -10.03 -12.14
N GLU A 92 -3.78 -9.14 -11.17
CA GLU A 92 -4.23 -7.77 -11.41
C GLU A 92 -3.05 -6.89 -11.88
N PRO A 93 -3.23 -6.08 -12.95
CA PRO A 93 -2.18 -5.17 -13.39
C PRO A 93 -1.99 -4.00 -12.42
N ALA A 94 -0.81 -3.88 -11.80
CA ALA A 94 -0.51 -2.84 -10.81
C ALA A 94 -0.77 -1.41 -11.36
N ARG A 95 -0.45 -1.16 -12.64
CA ARG A 95 -0.71 0.13 -13.28
C ARG A 95 -2.20 0.43 -13.43
N HIS A 96 -3.03 -0.58 -13.67
CA HIS A 96 -4.47 -0.39 -13.71
C HIS A 96 -5.00 -0.11 -12.28
N ALA A 97 -4.52 -0.86 -11.29
CA ALA A 97 -4.85 -0.63 -9.89
C ALA A 97 -4.48 0.79 -9.43
N ALA A 98 -3.27 1.26 -9.79
CA ALA A 98 -2.82 2.61 -9.44
C ALA A 98 -3.75 3.70 -10.00
N ARG A 99 -4.18 3.60 -11.26
CA ARG A 99 -5.14 4.55 -11.86
C ARG A 99 -6.50 4.54 -11.16
N GLN A 100 -6.99 3.38 -10.74
CA GLN A 100 -8.31 3.26 -10.11
C GLN A 100 -8.30 3.67 -8.63
N LEU A 101 -7.21 3.40 -7.93
CA LEU A 101 -7.12 3.49 -6.47
C LEU A 101 -6.17 4.59 -5.98
N GLY A 102 -5.38 5.21 -6.88
CA GLY A 102 -4.28 6.10 -6.54
C GLY A 102 -4.66 7.28 -5.63
N ARG A 103 -5.87 7.83 -5.79
CA ARG A 103 -6.35 8.95 -4.96
C ARG A 103 -6.44 8.63 -3.46
N TRP A 104 -6.59 7.34 -3.11
CA TRP A 104 -6.65 6.88 -1.72
C TRP A 104 -5.30 6.45 -1.16
N VAL A 105 -4.28 6.32 -2.01
CA VAL A 105 -2.96 5.84 -1.57
C VAL A 105 -2.29 6.89 -0.68
N ARG A 106 -1.84 6.42 0.49
CA ARG A 106 -1.11 7.22 1.49
C ARG A 106 0.23 6.60 1.86
N TYR A 107 0.42 5.33 1.49
CA TYR A 107 1.62 4.58 1.78
C TYR A 107 1.84 3.54 0.68
N VAL A 108 3.08 3.31 0.29
CA VAL A 108 3.43 2.35 -0.76
C VAL A 108 4.42 1.33 -0.24
N HIS A 109 4.08 0.05 -0.35
CA HIS A 109 5.01 -1.05 -0.17
C HIS A 109 5.67 -1.38 -1.51
N CYS A 110 6.99 -1.23 -1.55
CA CYS A 110 7.79 -1.50 -2.73
C CYS A 110 8.42 -2.88 -2.61
N LYS A 111 7.96 -3.82 -3.44
CA LYS A 111 8.59 -5.13 -3.61
C LYS A 111 8.38 -5.61 -5.04
N ALA A 112 9.44 -6.14 -5.64
CA ALA A 112 9.32 -6.94 -6.85
C ALA A 112 8.92 -8.38 -6.49
N VAL A 113 8.37 -9.09 -7.46
CA VAL A 113 7.90 -10.46 -7.24
C VAL A 113 8.43 -11.36 -8.36
N GLN A 114 8.98 -12.48 -7.96
CA GLN A 114 9.47 -13.51 -8.87
C GLN A 114 8.65 -14.79 -8.73
N ARG A 115 8.32 -15.40 -9.86
CA ARG A 115 7.74 -16.74 -9.88
C ARG A 115 8.86 -17.78 -9.92
N LEU A 116 8.88 -18.66 -8.94
CA LEU A 116 9.81 -19.79 -8.88
C LEU A 116 9.39 -20.92 -9.82
N ALA A 117 10.30 -21.87 -10.05
CA ALA A 117 10.04 -23.03 -10.92
C ALA A 117 8.86 -23.92 -10.41
N ASP A 118 8.61 -23.93 -9.12
CA ASP A 118 7.49 -24.64 -8.50
C ASP A 118 6.15 -23.83 -8.53
N GLY A 119 6.15 -22.66 -9.18
CA GLY A 119 4.98 -21.80 -9.34
C GLY A 119 4.74 -20.82 -8.19
N ARG A 120 5.45 -20.93 -7.06
CA ARG A 120 5.31 -19.98 -5.95
C ARG A 120 5.81 -18.59 -6.33
N LEU A 121 5.15 -17.58 -5.80
CA LEU A 121 5.57 -16.18 -5.88
C LEU A 121 6.34 -15.79 -4.63
N VAL A 122 7.46 -15.11 -4.81
CA VAL A 122 8.32 -14.65 -3.72
C VAL A 122 8.70 -13.19 -3.92
N ALA A 123 8.80 -12.44 -2.82
CA ALA A 123 9.31 -11.08 -2.85
C ALA A 123 10.82 -11.08 -3.10
N VAL A 124 11.27 -10.22 -4.00
CA VAL A 124 12.68 -10.05 -4.36
C VAL A 124 13.01 -8.56 -4.45
N PRO A 125 14.31 -8.18 -4.35
CA PRO A 125 14.75 -6.83 -4.66
C PRO A 125 14.41 -6.45 -6.12
N PRO A 126 14.10 -5.17 -6.38
CA PRO A 126 13.77 -4.70 -7.72
C PRO A 126 14.98 -4.74 -8.65
N GLN A 127 14.71 -4.96 -9.92
CA GLN A 127 15.64 -4.71 -11.01
C GLN A 127 15.33 -3.38 -11.70
N ALA A 128 16.17 -2.95 -12.64
CA ALA A 128 16.00 -1.68 -13.34
C ALA A 128 14.62 -1.54 -14.02
N ALA A 129 14.10 -2.63 -14.58
CA ALA A 129 12.77 -2.64 -15.19
C ALA A 129 11.65 -2.42 -14.15
N ASP A 130 11.78 -3.01 -12.95
CA ASP A 130 10.82 -2.80 -11.86
C ASP A 130 10.83 -1.35 -11.39
N LEU A 131 12.00 -0.75 -11.23
CA LEU A 131 12.13 0.66 -10.84
C LEU A 131 11.51 1.61 -11.87
N GLN A 132 11.66 1.34 -13.16
CA GLN A 132 11.01 2.10 -14.24
C GLN A 132 9.47 2.00 -14.16
N GLU A 133 8.95 0.80 -13.94
CA GLU A 133 7.51 0.59 -13.76
C GLU A 133 7.01 1.30 -12.49
N TRP A 134 7.74 1.19 -11.38
CA TRP A 134 7.38 1.85 -10.12
C TRP A 134 7.39 3.37 -10.24
N ALA A 135 8.36 3.94 -10.96
CA ALA A 135 8.39 5.38 -11.24
C ALA A 135 7.11 5.84 -11.96
N ALA A 136 6.63 5.05 -12.93
CA ALA A 136 5.37 5.34 -13.61
C ALA A 136 4.14 5.20 -12.71
N LEU A 137 4.17 4.28 -11.72
CA LEU A 137 3.09 4.17 -10.73
C LEU A 137 3.04 5.40 -9.81
N MET A 138 4.20 5.96 -9.43
CA MET A 138 4.25 7.14 -8.54
C MET A 138 3.52 8.36 -9.11
N ALA A 139 3.41 8.46 -10.44
CA ALA A 139 2.65 9.54 -11.09
C ALA A 139 1.13 9.48 -10.84
N GLU A 140 0.60 8.32 -10.45
CA GLU A 140 -0.81 8.12 -10.14
C GLU A 140 -1.15 8.42 -8.66
N PHE A 141 -0.14 8.69 -7.84
CA PHE A 141 -0.30 8.91 -6.39
C PHE A 141 -0.08 10.37 -6.01
N THR A 142 -0.48 10.73 -4.81
CA THR A 142 -0.19 12.07 -4.27
C THR A 142 1.34 12.28 -4.23
N PRO A 143 1.84 13.43 -4.72
CA PRO A 143 3.26 13.75 -4.64
C PRO A 143 3.81 13.61 -3.22
N GLY A 144 4.99 12.99 -3.09
CA GLY A 144 5.62 12.77 -1.78
C GLY A 144 5.03 11.62 -0.97
N VAL A 145 4.20 10.73 -1.58
CA VAL A 145 3.68 9.54 -0.89
C VAL A 145 4.82 8.74 -0.24
N VAL A 146 4.63 8.35 1.01
CA VAL A 146 5.61 7.57 1.78
C VAL A 146 5.78 6.17 1.17
N ARG A 147 7.03 5.71 1.11
CA ARG A 147 7.40 4.42 0.51
C ARG A 147 8.21 3.59 1.49
N ALA A 148 8.01 2.28 1.47
CA ALA A 148 8.78 1.34 2.28
C ALA A 148 9.31 0.19 1.44
N ILE A 149 10.51 -0.27 1.81
CA ILE A 149 11.08 -1.51 1.32
C ILE A 149 10.34 -2.69 1.94
N GLU A 150 9.80 -3.59 1.10
CA GLU A 150 9.16 -4.82 1.56
C GLU A 150 9.72 -6.05 0.82
N TYR A 151 11.04 -6.09 0.68
CA TYR A 151 11.77 -7.24 0.12
C TYR A 151 13.03 -7.52 0.93
N PRO A 152 13.58 -8.74 0.87
CA PRO A 152 14.79 -9.10 1.62
C PRO A 152 15.99 -8.27 1.18
N LEU A 153 16.71 -7.71 2.16
CA LEU A 153 18.01 -7.09 1.94
C LEU A 153 19.11 -8.06 2.44
N VAL A 154 20.01 -8.44 1.56
CA VAL A 154 21.11 -9.35 1.87
C VAL A 154 22.41 -8.74 1.40
N SER A 155 23.35 -8.47 2.34
CA SER A 155 24.66 -7.89 2.08
C SER A 155 25.56 -8.06 3.31
N ASP A 156 26.86 -8.08 3.10
CA ASP A 156 27.85 -8.01 4.19
C ASP A 156 27.84 -6.63 4.87
N ASP A 157 27.44 -5.56 4.13
CA ASP A 157 27.17 -4.23 4.69
C ASP A 157 25.69 -3.88 4.51
N LEU A 158 24.85 -4.40 5.41
CA LEU A 158 23.42 -4.19 5.38
C LEU A 158 23.02 -2.71 5.54
N LEU A 159 23.82 -1.93 6.30
CA LEU A 159 23.54 -0.52 6.50
C LEU A 159 23.74 0.31 5.23
N ALA A 160 24.84 0.07 4.51
CA ALA A 160 25.11 0.72 3.24
C ALA A 160 24.05 0.35 2.20
N LEU A 161 23.71 -0.95 2.09
CA LEU A 161 22.66 -1.41 1.19
C LEU A 161 21.31 -0.75 1.51
N THR A 162 20.91 -0.73 2.80
CA THR A 162 19.63 -0.11 3.20
C THR A 162 19.59 1.37 2.82
N ARG A 163 20.66 2.11 3.07
CA ARG A 163 20.74 3.54 2.69
C ARG A 163 20.61 3.74 1.19
N ALA A 164 21.29 2.93 0.38
CA ALA A 164 21.19 2.99 -1.07
C ALA A 164 19.76 2.73 -1.54
N GLN A 165 19.13 1.65 -1.05
CA GLN A 165 17.76 1.30 -1.44
C GLN A 165 16.72 2.35 -1.00
N VAL A 166 16.87 2.93 0.18
CA VAL A 166 16.02 4.05 0.64
C VAL A 166 16.22 5.27 -0.26
N HIS A 167 17.45 5.57 -0.64
CA HIS A 167 17.73 6.67 -1.58
C HIS A 167 17.06 6.41 -2.92
N ASP A 168 17.24 5.24 -3.53
CA ASP A 168 16.64 4.88 -4.82
C ASP A 168 15.13 5.01 -4.80
N LEU A 169 14.48 4.53 -3.73
CA LEU A 169 13.03 4.68 -3.57
C LEU A 169 12.60 6.14 -3.37
N SER A 170 13.42 6.96 -2.72
CA SER A 170 13.08 8.36 -2.42
C SER A 170 13.02 9.23 -3.68
N VAL A 171 13.79 8.90 -4.71
CA VAL A 171 13.86 9.64 -5.98
C VAL A 171 12.94 9.09 -7.08
N LEU A 172 12.26 7.97 -6.84
CA LEU A 172 11.33 7.38 -7.82
C LEU A 172 10.24 8.36 -8.23
N GLY A 173 10.08 8.57 -9.54
CA GLY A 173 9.06 9.45 -10.10
C GLY A 173 9.30 10.94 -9.87
N MET A 174 10.46 11.33 -9.31
CA MET A 174 10.88 12.73 -9.32
C MET A 174 11.37 13.07 -10.72
N VAL A 175 10.74 14.07 -11.33
CA VAL A 175 11.25 14.66 -12.56
C VAL A 175 12.48 15.50 -12.20
N GLU A 176 13.66 15.19 -12.77
CA GLU A 176 14.78 16.11 -12.69
C GLU A 176 14.35 17.42 -13.35
N GLU A 177 14.21 18.49 -12.58
CA GLU A 177 14.12 19.82 -13.13
C GLU A 177 15.44 20.09 -13.86
N VAL A 178 15.43 19.90 -15.18
CA VAL A 178 16.54 20.34 -16.03
C VAL A 178 16.57 21.86 -15.95
N SER A 179 17.43 22.38 -15.08
CA SER A 179 17.77 23.81 -15.04
C SER A 179 18.36 24.19 -16.40
N HIS A 180 17.54 24.76 -17.25
CA HIS A 180 18.03 25.49 -18.43
C HIS A 180 18.55 26.83 -17.91
N SER A 181 19.87 26.88 -17.69
CA SER A 181 20.62 28.13 -17.46
C SER A 181 21.07 28.68 -18.79
#